data_00a1c673636caeec689fa51978cc71cf
#
_entry.id   00a1c673636caeec689fa51978cc71cf
#
_cell.length_a   1.000
_cell.length_b   1.000
_cell.length_c   1.000
_cell.angle_alpha   90.00
_cell.angle_beta   90.00
_cell.angle_gamma   90.00
#
_symmetry.space_group_name_H-M   'P 1'
#
loop_
_entity.id
_entity.type
_entity.pdbx_description
1 polymer ?
#
loop_
_entity_poly.entity_id
_entity_poly.type
_entity_poly.pdbx_seq_one_letter_code
_entity_poly.pdbx_strand_id
1 'polypeptide(L)'
;SSAASDVYKRQASLQLQNIGEAMEKSIQKQVQAERLKIDLITNVSHDLKTPLTSMRGYTDLLKMEELSDEARDYVEIISVKQEQLKNMIQDLFELSKANSGAEPFVMEKLDMKKLLEQTMADMADAIENSAQIIRTHFDGEPLFFLGDNGKMYRVVQNLLGNALKYSMP
;
A
#
# COMPACT_ATOMS: atom_id res chain seq x y z
N SER A 1 53.07 2.30 36.07
CA SER A 1 52.30 1.50 35.06
C SER A 1 50.79 1.49 35.32
N SER A 2 50.30 1.66 36.55
CA SER A 2 48.86 1.71 36.89
C SER A 2 48.19 2.99 36.35
N ALA A 3 48.74 4.16 36.55
CA ALA A 3 48.18 5.44 36.16
C ALA A 3 47.99 5.59 34.64
N ALA A 4 48.88 5.05 33.82
CA ALA A 4 48.72 5.04 32.36
C ALA A 4 47.56 4.13 31.92
N SER A 5 47.37 2.97 32.54
CA SER A 5 46.27 2.07 32.29
C SER A 5 44.93 2.70 32.63
N ASP A 6 44.84 3.47 33.71
CA ASP A 6 43.62 4.14 34.16
C ASP A 6 43.24 5.32 33.22
N VAL A 7 44.24 6.04 32.71
CA VAL A 7 44.04 7.09 31.69
C VAL A 7 43.48 6.48 30.40
N TYR A 8 44.07 5.39 29.91
CA TYR A 8 43.54 4.71 28.70
C TYR A 8 42.14 4.19 28.87
N LYS A 9 41.80 3.61 30.03
CA LYS A 9 40.45 3.12 30.32
C LYS A 9 39.43 4.26 30.34
N ARG A 10 39.77 5.40 30.97
CA ARG A 10 38.90 6.59 30.99
C ARG A 10 38.72 7.16 29.58
N GLN A 11 39.77 7.23 28.79
CA GLN A 11 39.70 7.76 27.42
C GLN A 11 38.87 6.84 26.53
N ALA A 12 39.02 5.51 26.63
CA ALA A 12 38.20 4.53 25.91
C ALA A 12 36.73 4.62 26.32
N SER A 13 36.43 4.77 27.63
CA SER A 13 35.08 4.93 28.13
C SER A 13 34.42 6.20 27.59
N LEU A 14 35.11 7.32 27.59
CA LEU A 14 34.61 8.59 27.02
C LEU A 14 34.37 8.48 25.51
N GLN A 15 35.24 7.82 24.77
CA GLN A 15 35.05 7.58 23.33
C GLN A 15 33.82 6.71 23.05
N LEU A 16 33.65 5.63 23.82
CA LEU A 16 32.47 4.77 23.71
C LEU A 16 31.19 5.54 24.02
N GLN A 17 31.19 6.36 25.07
CA GLN A 17 30.04 7.19 25.41
C GLN A 17 29.72 8.19 24.28
N ASN A 18 30.73 8.90 23.76
CA ASN A 18 30.54 9.84 22.65
C ASN A 18 29.99 9.16 21.37
N ILE A 19 30.48 7.94 21.07
CA ILE A 19 29.97 7.14 19.95
C ILE A 19 28.51 6.74 20.21
N GLY A 20 28.19 6.31 21.43
CA GLY A 20 26.84 5.98 21.82
C GLY A 20 25.86 7.14 21.65
N GLU A 21 26.22 8.32 22.15
CA GLU A 21 25.42 9.54 22.03
C GLU A 21 25.26 10.00 20.55
N ALA A 22 26.33 9.91 19.77
CA ALA A 22 26.28 10.24 18.34
C ALA A 22 25.39 9.27 17.56
N MET A 23 25.46 7.98 17.89
CA MET A 23 24.64 6.95 17.29
C MET A 23 23.15 7.12 17.64
N GLU A 24 22.84 7.36 18.92
CA GLU A 24 21.49 7.64 19.38
C GLU A 24 20.89 8.86 18.69
N LYS A 25 21.64 9.95 18.60
CA LYS A 25 21.24 11.17 17.89
C LYS A 25 21.02 10.93 16.39
N SER A 26 21.82 10.08 15.77
CA SER A 26 21.66 9.68 14.36
C SER A 26 20.38 8.87 14.16
N ILE A 27 20.12 7.90 15.03
CA ILE A 27 18.89 7.08 15.01
C ILE A 27 17.66 7.97 15.21
N GLN A 28 17.69 8.88 16.17
CA GLN A 28 16.57 9.80 16.41
C GLN A 28 16.28 10.68 15.19
N LYS A 29 17.30 11.21 14.53
CA LYS A 29 17.14 11.99 13.30
C LYS A 29 16.53 11.16 12.16
N GLN A 30 16.99 9.93 12.01
CA GLN A 30 16.46 9.02 11.00
C GLN A 30 14.98 8.67 11.24
N VAL A 31 14.62 8.36 12.48
CA VAL A 31 13.23 8.10 12.87
C VAL A 31 12.35 9.33 12.64
N GLN A 32 12.86 10.52 12.97
CA GLN A 32 12.13 11.77 12.74
C GLN A 32 11.93 12.05 11.25
N ALA A 33 12.95 11.82 10.42
CA ALA A 33 12.85 11.97 8.97
C ALA A 33 11.83 11.00 8.34
N GLU A 34 11.81 9.75 8.79
CA GLU A 34 10.81 8.78 8.33
C GLU A 34 9.39 9.17 8.77
N ARG A 35 9.20 9.65 9.98
CA ARG A 35 7.88 10.15 10.44
C ARG A 35 7.40 11.32 9.59
N LEU A 36 8.26 12.31 9.35
CA LEU A 36 7.93 13.45 8.50
C LEU A 36 7.53 13.03 7.08
N LYS A 37 8.24 12.07 6.51
CA LYS A 37 7.92 11.51 5.19
C LYS A 37 6.52 10.86 5.18
N ILE A 38 6.19 10.11 6.22
CA ILE A 38 4.88 9.46 6.37
C ILE A 38 3.78 10.50 6.51
N ASP A 39 3.97 11.50 7.37
CA ASP A 39 3.01 12.58 7.60
C ASP A 39 2.77 13.39 6.32
N LEU A 40 3.83 13.70 5.56
CA LEU A 40 3.72 14.38 4.27
C LEU A 40 2.91 13.55 3.27
N ILE A 41 3.22 12.26 3.11
CA ILE A 41 2.49 11.39 2.16
C ILE A 41 1.02 11.26 2.58
N THR A 42 0.74 11.14 3.88
CA THR A 42 -0.63 11.04 4.41
C THR A 42 -1.41 12.32 4.13
N ASN A 43 -0.83 13.48 4.41
CA ASN A 43 -1.46 14.77 4.19
C ASN A 43 -1.68 15.04 2.70
N VAL A 44 -0.68 14.80 1.87
CA VAL A 44 -0.80 14.95 0.41
C VAL A 44 -1.87 14.03 -0.15
N SER A 45 -1.93 12.77 0.30
CA SER A 45 -2.96 11.82 -0.15
C SER A 45 -4.37 12.28 0.23
N HIS A 46 -4.54 12.82 1.44
CA HIS A 46 -5.82 13.39 1.88
C HIS A 46 -6.19 14.61 1.04
N ASP A 47 -5.27 15.52 0.81
CA ASP A 47 -5.50 16.76 0.07
C ASP A 47 -5.76 16.51 -1.43
N LEU A 48 -5.21 15.44 -1.99
CA LEU A 48 -5.50 15.00 -3.36
C LEU A 48 -6.87 14.30 -3.48
N LYS A 49 -7.33 13.63 -2.44
CA LYS A 49 -8.62 12.92 -2.46
C LYS A 49 -9.81 13.87 -2.63
N THR A 50 -9.75 15.05 -2.03
CA THR A 50 -10.83 16.05 -2.08
C THR A 50 -11.09 16.56 -3.50
N PRO A 51 -10.10 17.14 -4.23
CA PRO A 51 -10.33 17.60 -5.60
C PRO A 51 -10.67 16.45 -6.55
N LEU A 52 -10.13 15.26 -6.33
CA LEU A 52 -10.45 14.09 -7.15
C LEU A 52 -11.91 13.67 -6.99
N THR A 53 -12.44 13.69 -5.76
CA THR A 53 -13.86 13.41 -5.50
C THR A 53 -14.76 14.44 -6.18
N SER A 54 -14.37 15.72 -6.16
CA SER A 54 -15.08 16.79 -6.83
C SER A 54 -15.08 16.62 -8.35
N MET A 55 -13.90 16.33 -8.95
CA MET A 55 -13.80 16.06 -10.38
C MET A 55 -14.68 14.87 -10.81
N ARG A 56 -14.71 13.80 -10.00
CA ARG A 56 -15.58 12.65 -10.26
C ARG A 56 -17.05 13.05 -10.27
N GLY A 57 -17.48 13.84 -9.26
CA GLY A 57 -18.86 14.33 -9.22
C GLY A 57 -19.27 15.09 -10.49
N TYR A 58 -18.41 15.97 -11.00
CA TYR A 58 -18.69 16.69 -12.26
C TYR A 58 -18.66 15.77 -13.49
N THR A 59 -17.79 14.78 -13.50
CA THR A 59 -17.76 13.79 -14.59
C THR A 59 -19.03 12.92 -14.60
N ASP A 60 -19.51 12.53 -13.41
CA ASP A 60 -20.77 11.79 -13.28
C ASP A 60 -21.98 12.64 -13.71
N LEU A 61 -22.00 13.94 -13.41
CA LEU A 61 -23.01 14.86 -13.90
C LEU A 61 -22.97 15.02 -15.43
N LEU A 62 -21.77 15.14 -16.01
CA LEU A 62 -21.61 15.19 -17.47
C LEU A 62 -22.13 13.93 -18.17
N LYS A 63 -21.99 12.75 -17.56
CA LYS A 63 -22.55 11.50 -18.10
C LYS A 63 -24.08 11.49 -18.15
N MET A 64 -24.76 12.35 -17.38
CA MET A 64 -26.21 12.48 -17.37
C MET A 64 -26.73 13.47 -18.43
N GLU A 65 -25.85 14.26 -19.03
CA GLU A 65 -26.20 15.22 -20.06
C GLU A 65 -26.27 14.59 -21.46
N GLU A 66 -26.98 15.23 -22.39
CA GLU A 66 -26.96 14.85 -23.79
C GLU A 66 -25.64 15.27 -24.44
N LEU A 67 -24.71 14.31 -24.54
CA LEU A 67 -23.40 14.50 -25.13
C LEU A 67 -23.35 13.96 -26.56
N SER A 68 -22.56 14.61 -27.43
CA SER A 68 -22.17 13.98 -28.70
C SER A 68 -21.37 12.71 -28.43
N ASP A 69 -21.33 11.78 -29.38
CA ASP A 69 -20.58 10.51 -29.21
C ASP A 69 -19.10 10.78 -28.88
N GLU A 70 -18.50 11.75 -29.53
CA GLU A 70 -17.11 12.17 -29.30
C GLU A 70 -16.90 12.74 -27.88
N ALA A 71 -17.82 13.54 -27.36
CA ALA A 71 -17.77 14.09 -26.01
C ALA A 71 -17.98 12.99 -24.97
N ARG A 72 -18.82 12.00 -25.25
CA ARG A 72 -19.04 10.82 -24.39
C ARG A 72 -17.77 10.00 -24.26
N ASP A 73 -17.04 9.77 -25.37
CA ASP A 73 -15.76 9.07 -25.35
C ASP A 73 -14.73 9.81 -24.49
N TYR A 74 -14.65 11.13 -24.58
CA TYR A 74 -13.75 11.91 -23.73
C TYR A 74 -14.10 11.83 -22.25
N VAL A 75 -15.39 11.89 -21.90
CA VAL A 75 -15.86 11.74 -20.52
C VAL A 75 -15.53 10.36 -19.98
N GLU A 76 -15.64 9.32 -20.78
CA GLU A 76 -15.27 7.96 -20.39
C GLU A 76 -13.75 7.84 -20.14
N ILE A 77 -12.93 8.37 -21.03
CA ILE A 77 -11.47 8.42 -20.84
C ILE A 77 -11.11 9.16 -19.54
N ILE A 78 -11.75 10.31 -19.28
CA ILE A 78 -11.52 11.08 -18.04
C ILE A 78 -11.90 10.25 -16.82
N SER A 79 -13.05 9.56 -16.84
CA SER A 79 -13.49 8.67 -15.75
C SER A 79 -12.47 7.57 -15.43
N VAL A 80 -11.96 6.91 -16.46
CA VAL A 80 -10.92 5.89 -16.32
C VAL A 80 -9.64 6.46 -15.71
N LYS A 81 -9.21 7.66 -16.15
CA LYS A 81 -8.01 8.31 -15.59
C LYS A 81 -8.20 8.76 -14.15
N GLN A 82 -9.39 9.21 -13.78
CA GLN A 82 -9.73 9.56 -12.39
C GLN A 82 -9.67 8.34 -11.47
N GLU A 83 -10.21 7.20 -11.90
CA GLU A 83 -10.16 5.97 -11.11
C GLU A 83 -8.70 5.45 -10.98
N GLN A 84 -7.90 5.54 -12.04
CA GLN A 84 -6.47 5.23 -11.97
C GLN A 84 -5.74 6.12 -10.96
N LEU A 85 -6.00 7.43 -10.97
CA LEU A 85 -5.38 8.37 -10.03
C LEU A 85 -5.80 8.09 -8.59
N LYS A 86 -7.09 7.81 -8.35
CA LYS A 86 -7.62 7.42 -7.05
C LYS A 86 -6.89 6.20 -6.49
N ASN A 87 -6.70 5.18 -7.33
CA ASN A 87 -6.00 3.96 -6.94
C ASN A 87 -4.53 4.23 -6.60
N MET A 88 -3.83 5.06 -7.39
CA MET A 88 -2.45 5.45 -7.10
C MET A 88 -2.32 6.21 -5.76
N ILE A 89 -3.24 7.12 -5.47
CA ILE A 89 -3.27 7.86 -4.18
C ILE A 89 -3.51 6.88 -3.03
N GLN A 90 -4.40 5.94 -3.21
CA GLN A 90 -4.69 4.93 -2.20
C GLN A 90 -3.48 4.02 -1.95
N ASP A 91 -2.80 3.56 -3.00
CA ASP A 91 -1.59 2.75 -2.91
C ASP A 91 -0.45 3.50 -2.20
N LEU A 92 -0.29 4.79 -2.50
CA LEU A 92 0.69 5.65 -1.84
C LEU A 92 0.42 5.80 -0.34
N PHE A 93 -0.85 6.01 0.02
CA PHE A 93 -1.28 6.11 1.41
C PHE A 93 -0.99 4.83 2.19
N GLU A 94 -1.27 3.68 1.60
CA GLU A 94 -1.04 2.39 2.26
C GLU A 94 0.43 2.01 2.35
N LEU A 95 1.21 2.33 1.31
CA LEU A 95 2.66 2.17 1.39
C LEU A 95 3.24 3.01 2.54
N SER A 96 2.74 4.23 2.72
CA SER A 96 3.12 5.10 3.82
C SER A 96 2.77 4.48 5.18
N LYS A 97 1.55 3.95 5.33
CA LYS A 97 1.11 3.29 6.56
C LYS A 97 1.89 2.01 6.85
N ALA A 98 2.14 1.19 5.84
CA ALA A 98 2.92 -0.04 5.99
C ALA A 98 4.34 0.24 6.52
N ASN A 99 4.98 1.29 6.01
CA ASN A 99 6.33 1.71 6.43
C ASN A 99 6.35 2.32 7.84
N SER A 100 5.24 2.88 8.31
CA SER A 100 5.16 3.51 9.64
C SER A 100 5.07 2.52 10.80
N GLY A 101 4.71 1.26 10.53
CA GLY A 101 4.38 0.28 11.56
C GLY A 101 3.19 0.69 12.45
N ALA A 102 2.44 1.73 12.03
CA ALA A 102 1.42 2.38 12.86
C ALA A 102 0.12 1.59 13.00
N GLU A 103 -0.14 0.65 12.10
CA GLU A 103 -1.33 -0.21 12.19
C GLU A 103 -0.96 -1.56 12.77
N PRO A 104 -1.51 -1.93 13.95
CA PRO A 104 -1.33 -3.27 14.48
C PRO A 104 -1.97 -4.29 13.54
N PHE A 105 -1.28 -5.40 13.32
CA PHE A 105 -1.86 -6.53 12.60
C PHE A 105 -2.93 -7.20 13.45
N VAL A 106 -4.13 -7.36 12.88
CA VAL A 106 -5.20 -8.15 13.49
C VAL A 106 -5.04 -9.60 13.02
N MET A 107 -4.21 -10.36 13.75
CA MET A 107 -3.90 -11.74 13.38
C MET A 107 -5.06 -12.67 13.72
N GLU A 108 -5.61 -13.34 12.72
CA GLU A 108 -6.67 -14.33 12.85
C GLU A 108 -6.40 -15.57 12.00
N LYS A 109 -7.11 -16.67 12.30
CA LYS A 109 -7.01 -17.90 11.53
C LYS A 109 -7.81 -17.77 10.23
N LEU A 110 -7.12 -17.72 9.11
CA LEU A 110 -7.67 -17.57 7.78
C LEU A 110 -7.64 -18.88 7.01
N ASP A 111 -8.64 -19.08 6.16
CA ASP A 111 -8.70 -20.16 5.18
C ASP A 111 -8.30 -19.59 3.80
N MET A 112 -7.19 -20.04 3.26
CA MET A 112 -6.65 -19.55 1.98
C MET A 112 -7.63 -19.77 0.83
N LYS A 113 -8.35 -20.89 0.82
CA LYS A 113 -9.33 -21.18 -0.21
C LYS A 113 -10.45 -20.15 -0.22
N LYS A 114 -11.04 -19.89 0.96
CA LYS A 114 -12.12 -18.90 1.10
C LYS A 114 -11.66 -17.49 0.72
N LEU A 115 -10.43 -17.13 1.12
CA LEU A 115 -9.84 -15.84 0.78
C LEU A 115 -9.70 -15.68 -0.74
N LEU A 116 -9.22 -16.70 -1.43
CA LEU A 116 -9.08 -16.71 -2.90
C LEU A 116 -10.44 -16.65 -3.58
N GLU A 117 -11.40 -17.48 -3.15
CA GLU A 117 -12.76 -17.52 -3.72
C GLU A 117 -13.45 -16.15 -3.56
N GLN A 118 -13.36 -15.52 -2.39
CA GLN A 118 -13.91 -14.19 -2.15
C GLN A 118 -13.24 -13.13 -3.03
N THR A 119 -11.91 -13.12 -3.09
CA THR A 119 -11.18 -12.14 -3.92
C THR A 119 -11.53 -12.30 -5.40
N MET A 120 -11.65 -13.52 -5.90
CA MET A 120 -12.05 -13.77 -7.29
C MET A 120 -13.48 -13.34 -7.57
N ALA A 121 -14.40 -13.55 -6.62
CA ALA A 121 -15.78 -13.08 -6.74
C ALA A 121 -15.86 -11.56 -6.81
N ASP A 122 -15.10 -10.86 -5.96
CA ASP A 122 -15.04 -9.40 -5.96
C ASP A 122 -14.35 -8.82 -7.21
N MET A 123 -13.53 -9.62 -7.89
CA MET A 123 -12.85 -9.24 -9.14
C MET A 123 -13.53 -9.81 -10.40
N ALA A 124 -14.76 -10.36 -10.28
CA ALA A 124 -15.44 -11.05 -11.38
C ALA A 124 -15.52 -10.21 -12.66
N ASP A 125 -15.93 -8.94 -12.55
CA ASP A 125 -16.01 -8.02 -13.70
C ASP A 125 -14.64 -7.80 -14.37
N ALA A 126 -13.59 -7.65 -13.57
CA ALA A 126 -12.23 -7.48 -14.09
C ALA A 126 -11.72 -8.75 -14.78
N ILE A 127 -12.07 -9.91 -14.25
CA ILE A 127 -11.73 -11.23 -14.83
C ILE A 127 -12.49 -11.42 -16.14
N GLU A 128 -13.78 -11.16 -16.17
CA GLU A 128 -14.63 -11.31 -17.36
C GLU A 128 -14.20 -10.38 -18.50
N ASN A 129 -13.83 -9.14 -18.17
CA ASN A 129 -13.33 -8.16 -19.14
C ASN A 129 -11.88 -8.40 -19.57
N SER A 130 -11.16 -9.34 -18.94
CA SER A 130 -9.82 -9.73 -19.35
C SER A 130 -9.87 -10.82 -20.43
N ALA A 131 -8.83 -10.90 -21.23
CA ALA A 131 -8.69 -12.00 -22.19
C ALA A 131 -8.18 -13.32 -21.53
N GLN A 132 -8.12 -13.36 -20.19
CA GLN A 132 -7.50 -14.42 -19.42
C GLN A 132 -8.53 -15.41 -18.87
N ILE A 133 -8.16 -16.69 -18.87
CA ILE A 133 -8.97 -17.75 -18.25
C ILE A 133 -8.31 -18.16 -16.94
N ILE A 134 -8.98 -17.87 -15.82
CA ILE A 134 -8.51 -18.34 -14.52
C ILE A 134 -9.00 -19.77 -14.29
N ARG A 135 -8.07 -20.68 -14.06
CA ARG A 135 -8.35 -22.05 -13.64
C ARG A 135 -7.92 -22.23 -12.20
N THR A 136 -8.83 -22.69 -11.35
CA THR A 136 -8.56 -22.96 -9.94
C THR A 136 -8.50 -24.46 -9.71
N HIS A 137 -7.54 -24.91 -8.92
CA HIS A 137 -7.45 -26.26 -8.41
C HIS A 137 -7.11 -26.19 -6.93
N PHE A 138 -7.93 -26.82 -6.10
CA PHE A 138 -7.70 -26.90 -4.66
C PHE A 138 -7.62 -28.37 -4.26
N ASP A 139 -6.51 -28.78 -3.68
CA ASP A 139 -6.38 -30.09 -3.04
C ASP A 139 -7.26 -30.09 -1.80
N GLY A 140 -8.06 -31.15 -1.60
CA GLY A 140 -9.27 -31.22 -0.79
C GLY A 140 -9.24 -30.76 0.68
N GLU A 141 -8.08 -30.53 1.27
CA GLU A 141 -7.94 -30.06 2.66
C GLU A 141 -7.91 -28.52 2.75
N PRO A 142 -8.61 -27.91 3.72
CA PRO A 142 -8.54 -26.47 3.93
C PRO A 142 -7.15 -26.06 4.41
N LEU A 143 -6.55 -25.06 3.77
CA LEU A 143 -5.25 -24.51 4.13
C LEU A 143 -5.44 -23.33 5.07
N PHE A 144 -5.25 -23.55 6.36
CA PHE A 144 -5.32 -22.51 7.38
C PHE A 144 -3.95 -21.89 7.67
N PHE A 145 -3.95 -20.57 7.86
CA PHE A 145 -2.78 -19.81 8.27
C PHE A 145 -3.18 -18.67 9.21
N LEU A 146 -2.21 -18.07 9.91
CA LEU A 146 -2.41 -16.87 10.71
C LEU A 146 -2.07 -15.65 9.87
N GLY A 147 -2.98 -14.70 9.79
CA GLY A 147 -2.79 -13.48 9.02
C GLY A 147 -3.84 -12.42 9.34
N ASP A 148 -3.60 -11.21 8.86
CA ASP A 148 -4.59 -10.13 8.86
C ASP A 148 -5.43 -10.25 7.59
N ASN A 149 -6.74 -10.46 7.74
CA ASN A 149 -7.64 -10.73 6.62
C ASN A 149 -7.62 -9.59 5.59
N GLY A 150 -7.75 -8.35 6.03
CA GLY A 150 -7.75 -7.20 5.13
C GLY A 150 -6.47 -7.05 4.33
N LYS A 151 -5.32 -7.24 4.99
CA LYS A 151 -4.00 -7.14 4.35
C LYS A 151 -3.75 -8.31 3.39
N MET A 152 -4.13 -9.52 3.78
CA MET A 152 -3.99 -10.71 2.93
C MET A 152 -4.93 -10.67 1.71
N TYR A 153 -6.18 -10.23 1.90
CA TYR A 153 -7.10 -9.98 0.79
C TYR A 153 -6.47 -9.04 -0.26
N ARG A 154 -5.87 -7.95 0.20
CA ARG A 154 -5.23 -6.98 -0.67
C ARG A 154 -3.99 -7.52 -1.38
N VAL A 155 -3.19 -8.35 -0.72
CA VAL A 155 -2.07 -9.05 -1.36
C VAL A 155 -2.57 -9.92 -2.52
N VAL A 156 -3.61 -10.72 -2.28
CA VAL A 156 -4.21 -11.59 -3.29
C VAL A 156 -4.80 -10.77 -4.44
N GLN A 157 -5.56 -9.71 -4.13
CA GLN A 157 -6.14 -8.81 -5.12
C GLN A 157 -5.07 -8.17 -6.02
N ASN A 158 -3.97 -7.69 -5.43
CA ASN A 158 -2.86 -7.10 -6.18
C ASN A 158 -2.16 -8.13 -7.09
N LEU A 159 -1.94 -9.34 -6.60
CA LEU A 159 -1.32 -10.41 -7.38
C LEU A 159 -2.20 -10.85 -8.55
N LEU A 160 -3.50 -11.06 -8.30
CA LEU A 160 -4.46 -11.39 -9.35
C LEU A 160 -4.59 -10.26 -10.38
N GLY A 161 -4.71 -9.01 -9.92
CA GLY A 161 -4.77 -7.84 -10.80
C GLY A 161 -3.54 -7.70 -11.69
N ASN A 162 -2.35 -7.95 -11.14
CA ASN A 162 -1.11 -7.96 -11.92
C ASN A 162 -1.10 -9.13 -12.92
N ALA A 163 -1.55 -10.30 -12.51
CA ALA A 163 -1.65 -11.45 -13.42
C ALA A 163 -2.59 -11.15 -14.59
N LEU A 164 -3.78 -10.60 -14.35
CA LEU A 164 -4.73 -10.22 -15.39
C LEU A 164 -4.16 -9.17 -16.35
N LYS A 165 -3.37 -8.22 -15.83
CA LYS A 165 -2.84 -7.09 -16.60
C LYS A 165 -1.61 -7.45 -17.43
N TYR A 166 -0.74 -8.34 -16.93
CA TYR A 166 0.58 -8.59 -17.50
C TYR A 166 0.77 -10.00 -18.06
N SER A 167 -0.22 -10.90 -17.89
CA SER A 167 -0.17 -12.20 -18.57
C SER A 167 -0.29 -12.02 -20.08
N MET A 168 0.56 -12.70 -20.81
CA MET A 168 0.41 -12.79 -22.26
C MET A 168 -0.82 -13.66 -22.59
N PRO A 169 -1.57 -13.34 -23.63
CA PRO A 169 -2.67 -14.17 -24.12
C PRO A 169 -2.20 -15.55 -24.59
#